data_bb18bc38c8287cbdb621083f0d294da9
#
_entry.id   bb18bc38c8287cbdb621083f0d294da9
#
_cell.length_a   1.000
_cell.length_b   1.000
_cell.length_c   1.000
_cell.angle_alpha   90.00
_cell.angle_beta   90.00
_cell.angle_gamma   90.00
#
_symmetry.space_group_name_H-M   'P 1'
#
loop_
_entity.id
_entity.type
_entity.pdbx_description
1 polymer ?
#
loop_
_entity_poly.entity_id
_entity_poly.type
_entity_poly.pdbx_seq_one_letter_code
_entity_poly.pdbx_strand_id
1 'polypeptide(L)'
;GLQARALERGVHAIVGTPGRVMDHLRRGTLDLMGLRSLVLDEADEMLDMGFAEDIEWILERTPAERQMALFSATMPSAIRRVAHAHLRNPVEVRLVAATETVDTIDQYHCLVTRFHKLDVLTRVLEVEDFDAMLVFVRTKLQTLEVAEKLAAHGFNAEALNGDMTQSE
;
A
#
# COMPACT_ATOMS: atom_id res chain seq x y z
N GLY A 1 -24.37 2.34 -8.62
CA GLY A 1 -23.20 3.13 -9.05
C GLY A 1 -22.55 2.54 -10.30
N LEU A 2 -21.56 3.22 -10.88
CA LEU A 2 -20.89 2.78 -12.12
C LEU A 2 -20.28 1.37 -12.00
N GLN A 3 -19.62 1.08 -10.90
CA GLN A 3 -19.01 -0.24 -10.65
C GLN A 3 -20.06 -1.38 -10.63
N ALA A 4 -21.19 -1.20 -9.94
CA ALA A 4 -22.25 -2.20 -9.91
C ALA A 4 -22.78 -2.49 -11.32
N ARG A 5 -23.01 -1.46 -12.13
CA ARG A 5 -23.44 -1.65 -13.53
C ARG A 5 -22.42 -2.35 -14.41
N ALA A 6 -21.11 -2.17 -14.12
CA ALA A 6 -20.06 -2.89 -14.83
C ALA A 6 -20.07 -4.37 -14.44
N LEU A 7 -20.21 -4.68 -13.15
CA LEU A 7 -20.30 -6.04 -12.64
C LEU A 7 -21.53 -6.77 -13.13
N GLU A 8 -22.71 -6.11 -13.19
CA GLU A 8 -23.95 -6.68 -13.75
C GLU A 8 -23.83 -7.09 -15.21
N ARG A 9 -23.02 -6.37 -16.01
CA ARG A 9 -22.75 -6.72 -17.43
C ARG A 9 -21.78 -7.88 -17.61
N GLY A 10 -21.16 -8.33 -16.54
CA GLY A 10 -20.10 -9.30 -16.55
C GLY A 10 -18.73 -8.68 -16.87
N VAL A 11 -17.74 -9.08 -16.11
CA VAL A 11 -16.34 -8.63 -16.26
C VAL A 11 -15.41 -9.85 -16.21
N HIS A 12 -14.29 -9.79 -16.94
CA HIS A 12 -13.32 -10.87 -16.98
C HIS A 12 -12.28 -10.78 -15.86
N ALA A 13 -12.01 -9.58 -15.39
CA ALA A 13 -11.08 -9.31 -14.31
C ALA A 13 -11.62 -8.24 -13.38
N ILE A 14 -11.32 -8.39 -12.10
CA ILE A 14 -11.68 -7.45 -11.04
C ILE A 14 -10.41 -7.13 -10.27
N VAL A 15 -10.16 -5.84 -10.06
CA VAL A 15 -9.10 -5.34 -9.20
C VAL A 15 -9.72 -4.47 -8.13
N GLY A 16 -9.38 -4.69 -6.89
CA GLY A 16 -9.95 -3.92 -5.78
C GLY A 16 -9.25 -4.19 -4.46
N THR A 17 -9.41 -3.28 -3.53
CA THR A 17 -9.01 -3.48 -2.14
C THR A 17 -9.98 -4.44 -1.43
N PRO A 18 -9.56 -5.16 -0.37
CA PRO A 18 -10.40 -6.12 0.34
C PRO A 18 -11.76 -5.56 0.74
N GLY A 19 -11.79 -4.40 1.39
CA GLY A 19 -13.03 -3.76 1.84
C GLY A 19 -14.01 -3.46 0.70
N ARG A 20 -13.50 -3.08 -0.49
CA ARG A 20 -14.38 -2.81 -1.65
C ARG A 20 -14.94 -4.08 -2.27
N VAL A 21 -14.14 -5.12 -2.35
CA VAL A 21 -14.58 -6.45 -2.81
C VAL A 21 -15.67 -6.99 -1.88
N MET A 22 -15.45 -6.91 -0.57
CA MET A 22 -16.45 -7.31 0.44
C MET A 22 -17.76 -6.55 0.33
N ASP A 23 -17.72 -5.22 0.13
CA ASP A 23 -18.92 -4.40 -0.05
C ASP A 23 -19.77 -4.92 -1.23
N HIS A 24 -19.15 -5.21 -2.35
CA HIS A 24 -19.85 -5.75 -3.51
C HIS A 24 -20.37 -7.17 -3.30
N LEU A 25 -19.62 -8.04 -2.59
CA LEU A 25 -20.07 -9.38 -2.23
C LEU A 25 -21.27 -9.33 -1.28
N ARG A 26 -21.22 -8.49 -0.24
CA ARG A 26 -22.33 -8.32 0.73
C ARG A 26 -23.59 -7.76 0.08
N ARG A 27 -23.46 -6.90 -0.90
CA ARG A 27 -24.59 -6.36 -1.68
C ARG A 27 -25.11 -7.31 -2.76
N GLY A 28 -24.46 -8.43 -2.99
CA GLY A 28 -24.83 -9.37 -4.06
C GLY A 28 -24.58 -8.81 -5.47
N THR A 29 -23.82 -7.73 -5.61
CA THR A 29 -23.46 -7.14 -6.92
C THR A 29 -22.21 -7.75 -7.53
N LEU A 30 -21.52 -8.59 -6.79
CA LEU A 30 -20.37 -9.38 -7.21
C LEU A 30 -20.59 -10.85 -6.82
N ASP A 31 -20.41 -11.74 -7.78
CA ASP A 31 -20.37 -13.18 -7.56
C ASP A 31 -18.98 -13.71 -7.98
N LEU A 32 -18.33 -14.42 -7.08
CA LEU A 32 -17.01 -15.03 -7.30
C LEU A 32 -17.07 -16.54 -7.54
N MET A 33 -18.25 -17.14 -7.66
CA MET A 33 -18.39 -18.60 -7.83
C MET A 33 -17.78 -19.13 -9.14
N GLY A 34 -17.63 -18.26 -10.14
CA GLY A 34 -16.96 -18.58 -11.41
C GLY A 34 -15.46 -18.22 -11.45
N LEU A 35 -14.88 -17.80 -10.33
CA LEU A 35 -13.50 -17.36 -10.28
C LEU A 35 -12.53 -18.50 -10.57
N ARG A 36 -11.61 -18.29 -11.53
CA ARG A 36 -10.59 -19.27 -11.92
C ARG A 36 -9.21 -18.95 -11.35
N SER A 37 -8.91 -17.66 -11.23
CA SER A 37 -7.61 -17.18 -10.73
C SER A 37 -7.81 -16.05 -9.73
N LEU A 38 -7.05 -16.09 -8.65
CA LEU A 38 -7.01 -15.07 -7.59
C LEU A 38 -5.57 -14.67 -7.34
N VAL A 39 -5.34 -13.38 -7.28
CA VAL A 39 -4.04 -12.81 -6.95
C VAL A 39 -4.18 -11.96 -5.70
N LEU A 40 -3.36 -12.22 -4.71
CA LEU A 40 -3.08 -11.30 -3.61
C LEU A 40 -1.76 -10.62 -3.92
N ASP A 41 -1.80 -9.31 -4.11
CA ASP A 41 -0.63 -8.48 -4.37
C ASP A 41 -0.38 -7.55 -3.18
N GLU A 42 0.89 -7.28 -2.88
CA GLU A 42 1.30 -6.53 -1.68
C GLU A 42 0.66 -7.09 -0.40
N ALA A 43 0.71 -8.42 -0.26
CA ALA A 43 -0.01 -9.11 0.81
C ALA A 43 0.47 -8.71 2.21
N ASP A 44 1.74 -8.38 2.40
CA ASP A 44 2.29 -7.85 3.64
C ASP A 44 1.66 -6.50 4.00
N GLU A 45 1.58 -5.57 3.07
CA GLU A 45 0.93 -4.27 3.27
C GLU A 45 -0.55 -4.43 3.65
N MET A 46 -1.27 -5.31 2.97
CA MET A 46 -2.67 -5.58 3.31
C MET A 46 -2.83 -6.11 4.74
N LEU A 47 -1.92 -6.97 5.21
CA LEU A 47 -1.96 -7.48 6.59
C LEU A 47 -1.58 -6.42 7.62
N ASP A 48 -0.57 -5.59 7.32
CA ASP A 48 -0.14 -4.48 8.18
C ASP A 48 -1.24 -3.42 8.32
N MET A 49 -2.06 -3.24 7.28
CA MET A 49 -3.27 -2.42 7.32
C MET A 49 -4.45 -3.07 8.06
N GLY A 50 -4.31 -4.30 8.54
CA GLY A 50 -5.35 -5.00 9.31
C GLY A 50 -6.38 -5.76 8.49
N PHE A 51 -6.17 -5.98 7.20
CA PHE A 51 -7.11 -6.69 6.32
C PHE A 51 -7.04 -8.22 6.40
N ALA A 52 -6.37 -8.80 7.39
CA ALA A 52 -6.22 -10.25 7.52
C ALA A 52 -7.58 -10.98 7.52
N GLU A 53 -8.51 -10.55 8.37
CA GLU A 53 -9.84 -11.15 8.48
C GLU A 53 -10.68 -10.92 7.22
N ASP A 54 -10.54 -9.77 6.58
CA ASP A 54 -11.23 -9.43 5.34
C ASP A 54 -10.78 -10.34 4.19
N ILE A 55 -9.48 -10.59 4.09
CA ILE A 55 -8.88 -11.49 3.08
C ILE A 55 -9.41 -12.91 3.29
N GLU A 56 -9.33 -13.44 4.51
CA GLU A 56 -9.85 -14.77 4.87
C GLU A 56 -11.34 -14.88 4.49
N TRP A 57 -12.15 -13.90 4.88
CA TRP A 57 -13.57 -13.86 4.57
C TRP A 57 -13.87 -13.90 3.06
N ILE A 58 -13.05 -13.21 2.24
CA ILE A 58 -13.16 -13.24 0.77
C ILE A 58 -12.76 -14.62 0.24
N LEU A 59 -11.63 -15.16 0.70
CA LEU A 59 -11.08 -16.44 0.25
C LEU A 59 -12.06 -17.60 0.49
N GLU A 60 -12.78 -17.61 1.61
CA GLU A 60 -13.83 -18.58 1.91
C GLU A 60 -15.00 -18.57 0.91
N ARG A 61 -15.20 -17.43 0.21
CA ARG A 61 -16.29 -17.23 -0.76
C ARG A 61 -15.85 -17.37 -2.20
N THR A 62 -14.71 -17.96 -2.42
CA THR A 62 -14.17 -18.25 -3.75
C THR A 62 -14.08 -19.77 -3.97
N PRO A 63 -14.17 -20.28 -5.23
CA PRO A 63 -14.06 -21.69 -5.51
C PRO A 63 -12.79 -22.31 -4.96
N ALA A 64 -12.90 -23.51 -4.41
CA ALA A 64 -11.75 -24.24 -3.91
C ALA A 64 -10.73 -24.59 -5.00
N GLU A 65 -11.19 -24.81 -6.23
CA GLU A 65 -10.37 -25.23 -7.37
C GLU A 65 -9.70 -24.05 -8.13
N ARG A 66 -9.74 -22.85 -7.57
CA ARG A 66 -9.07 -21.70 -8.17
C ARG A 66 -7.54 -21.84 -8.17
N GLN A 67 -6.90 -21.29 -9.18
CA GLN A 67 -5.48 -21.00 -9.12
C GLN A 67 -5.26 -19.76 -8.23
N MET A 68 -4.28 -19.81 -7.33
CA MET A 68 -3.97 -18.68 -6.47
C MET A 68 -2.51 -18.32 -6.56
N ALA A 69 -2.23 -17.01 -6.66
CA ALA A 69 -0.91 -16.45 -6.57
C ALA A 69 -0.86 -15.42 -5.42
N LEU A 70 0.26 -15.38 -4.70
CA LEU A 70 0.51 -14.44 -3.62
C LEU A 70 1.84 -13.75 -3.89
N PHE A 71 1.80 -12.42 -3.94
CA PHE A 71 2.97 -11.56 -4.08
C PHE A 71 3.14 -10.73 -2.81
N SER A 72 4.37 -10.67 -2.31
CA SER A 72 4.69 -9.96 -1.09
C SER A 72 6.18 -9.62 -1.08
N ALA A 73 6.53 -8.43 -0.64
CA ALA A 73 7.94 -8.02 -0.48
C ALA A 73 8.57 -8.73 0.72
N THR A 74 7.78 -9.01 1.76
CA THR A 74 8.21 -9.69 2.98
C THR A 74 7.38 -10.94 3.26
N MET A 75 7.91 -11.88 4.04
CA MET A 75 7.23 -13.13 4.39
C MET A 75 7.11 -13.32 5.91
N PRO A 76 6.39 -12.43 6.63
CA PRO A 76 6.12 -12.60 8.04
C PRO A 76 5.24 -13.84 8.31
N SER A 77 5.15 -14.26 9.56
CA SER A 77 4.40 -15.46 9.95
C SER A 77 2.93 -15.43 9.54
N ALA A 78 2.33 -14.25 9.51
CA ALA A 78 0.93 -14.07 9.09
C ALA A 78 0.74 -14.40 7.59
N ILE A 79 1.62 -13.90 6.72
CA ILE A 79 1.59 -14.22 5.28
C ILE A 79 1.83 -15.71 5.05
N ARG A 80 2.78 -16.32 5.78
CA ARG A 80 3.02 -17.77 5.68
C ARG A 80 1.78 -18.57 6.03
N ARG A 81 1.01 -18.17 7.04
CA ARG A 81 -0.26 -18.83 7.40
C ARG A 81 -1.27 -18.77 6.26
N VAL A 82 -1.49 -17.59 5.68
CA VAL A 82 -2.37 -17.43 4.51
C VAL A 82 -1.91 -18.30 3.35
N ALA A 83 -0.62 -18.27 3.03
CA ALA A 83 -0.04 -19.08 1.97
C ALA A 83 -0.25 -20.59 2.22
N HIS A 84 0.02 -21.08 3.43
CA HIS A 84 -0.18 -22.49 3.78
C HIS A 84 -1.65 -22.93 3.77
N ALA A 85 -2.56 -22.03 4.17
CA ALA A 85 -3.98 -22.37 4.23
C ALA A 85 -4.64 -22.41 2.83
N HIS A 86 -4.20 -21.54 1.91
CA HIS A 86 -4.94 -21.30 0.67
C HIS A 86 -4.18 -21.66 -0.62
N LEU A 87 -2.85 -21.77 -0.60
CA LEU A 87 -2.08 -22.22 -1.77
C LEU A 87 -1.96 -23.75 -1.80
N ARG A 88 -2.14 -24.33 -2.98
CA ARG A 88 -2.01 -25.78 -3.21
C ARG A 88 -0.72 -26.06 -3.97
N ASN A 89 0.19 -26.81 -3.37
CA ASN A 89 1.49 -27.14 -3.95
C ASN A 89 2.17 -25.91 -4.59
N PRO A 90 2.34 -24.80 -3.86
CA PRO A 90 2.84 -23.57 -4.44
C PRO A 90 4.28 -23.74 -4.94
N VAL A 91 4.57 -23.11 -6.08
CA VAL A 91 5.95 -22.86 -6.50
C VAL A 91 6.39 -21.57 -5.85
N GLU A 92 7.41 -21.64 -5.02
CA GLU A 92 8.00 -20.44 -4.41
C GLU A 92 9.06 -19.87 -5.36
N VAL A 93 8.86 -18.63 -5.78
CA VAL A 93 9.82 -17.84 -6.54
C VAL A 93 10.33 -16.74 -5.63
N ARG A 94 11.60 -16.83 -5.25
CA ARG A 94 12.23 -15.85 -4.38
C ARG A 94 13.21 -15.01 -5.18
N LEU A 95 12.92 -13.72 -5.30
CA LEU A 95 13.84 -12.75 -5.85
C LEU A 95 14.77 -12.28 -4.73
N VAL A 96 16.01 -12.67 -4.79
CA VAL A 96 17.04 -12.18 -3.86
C VAL A 96 17.61 -10.91 -4.48
N ALA A 97 17.28 -9.75 -3.94
CA ALA A 97 18.00 -8.54 -4.28
C ALA A 97 19.45 -8.69 -3.79
N ALA A 98 20.42 -8.40 -4.65
CA ALA A 98 21.83 -8.48 -4.30
C ALA A 98 22.23 -7.49 -3.18
N THR A 99 21.41 -6.43 -3.03
CA THR A 99 21.54 -5.37 -2.00
C THR A 99 20.15 -5.00 -1.49
N GLU A 100 20.03 -4.63 -0.21
CA GLU A 100 18.79 -4.13 0.39
C GLU A 100 18.36 -2.77 -0.21
N THR A 101 19.28 -2.08 -0.86
CA THR A 101 19.06 -0.79 -1.52
C THR A 101 19.45 -0.87 -2.98
N VAL A 102 18.74 -0.15 -3.83
CA VAL A 102 19.07 0.00 -5.24
C VAL A 102 20.37 0.82 -5.34
N ASP A 103 21.32 0.40 -6.16
CA ASP A 103 22.64 1.06 -6.33
C ASP A 103 22.55 2.53 -6.75
N THR A 104 21.39 2.98 -7.21
CA THR A 104 21.09 4.37 -7.60
C THR A 104 20.58 5.25 -6.46
N ILE A 105 20.48 4.73 -5.23
CA ILE A 105 19.99 5.47 -4.06
C ILE A 105 21.15 5.71 -3.10
N ASP A 106 21.56 6.97 -3.00
CA ASP A 106 22.49 7.41 -1.95
C ASP A 106 21.73 7.67 -0.65
N GLN A 107 22.19 7.05 0.44
CA GLN A 107 21.57 7.19 1.75
C GLN A 107 22.45 8.02 2.69
N TYR A 108 21.85 9.04 3.26
CA TYR A 108 22.49 9.90 4.24
C TYR A 108 21.71 9.91 5.56
N HIS A 109 22.39 10.11 6.66
CA HIS A 109 21.76 10.36 7.95
C HIS A 109 22.39 11.53 8.65
N CYS A 110 21.58 12.28 9.39
CA CYS A 110 22.03 13.40 10.20
C CYS A 110 21.55 13.24 11.64
N LEU A 111 22.49 13.27 12.59
CA LEU A 111 22.18 13.21 14.02
C LEU A 111 21.76 14.58 14.51
N VAL A 112 20.50 14.76 14.80
CA VAL A 112 19.92 16.03 15.25
C VAL A 112 19.09 15.85 16.50
N THR A 113 19.07 16.89 17.34
CA THR A 113 18.13 16.93 18.46
C THR A 113 16.71 17.17 17.96
N ARG A 114 15.72 16.75 18.74
CA ARG A 114 14.31 16.92 18.40
C ARG A 114 13.92 18.34 17.99
N PHE A 115 14.53 19.34 18.65
CA PHE A 115 14.19 20.74 18.46
C PHE A 115 14.76 21.37 17.18
N HIS A 116 15.81 20.77 16.60
CA HIS A 116 16.50 21.31 15.42
C HIS A 116 16.20 20.55 14.11
N LYS A 117 15.22 19.65 14.13
CA LYS A 117 14.92 18.86 12.91
C LYS A 117 14.47 19.73 11.74
N LEU A 118 13.65 20.74 12.01
CA LEU A 118 13.17 21.65 10.98
C LEU A 118 14.31 22.52 10.44
N ASP A 119 15.17 23.03 11.32
CA ASP A 119 16.31 23.87 10.92
C ASP A 119 17.25 23.09 9.99
N VAL A 120 17.53 21.83 10.33
CA VAL A 120 18.35 20.96 9.48
C VAL A 120 17.65 20.65 8.16
N LEU A 121 16.34 20.35 8.18
CA LEU A 121 15.58 20.15 6.96
C LEU A 121 15.63 21.37 6.04
N THR A 122 15.43 22.56 6.59
CA THR A 122 15.52 23.82 5.84
C THR A 122 16.91 23.98 5.21
N ARG A 123 17.99 23.66 5.94
CA ARG A 123 19.35 23.69 5.40
C ARG A 123 19.59 22.68 4.29
N VAL A 124 19.03 21.47 4.40
CA VAL A 124 19.10 20.47 3.33
C VAL A 124 18.39 21.00 2.08
N LEU A 125 17.19 21.56 2.22
CA LEU A 125 16.43 22.15 1.12
C LEU A 125 17.13 23.34 0.45
N GLU A 126 17.97 24.09 1.19
CA GLU A 126 18.75 25.22 0.67
C GLU A 126 19.99 24.78 -0.15
N VAL A 127 20.52 23.59 0.15
CA VAL A 127 21.82 23.15 -0.37
C VAL A 127 21.67 22.10 -1.47
N GLU A 128 20.68 21.21 -1.35
CA GLU A 128 20.45 20.14 -2.31
C GLU A 128 19.73 20.68 -3.54
N ASP A 129 20.20 20.25 -4.71
CA ASP A 129 19.53 20.50 -6.00
C ASP A 129 18.56 19.34 -6.29
N PHE A 130 17.28 19.64 -6.37
CA PHE A 130 16.24 18.64 -6.57
C PHE A 130 15.05 19.17 -7.37
N ASP A 131 14.46 18.33 -8.19
CA ASP A 131 13.21 18.65 -8.91
C ASP A 131 12.00 18.53 -7.99
N ALA A 132 11.98 17.52 -7.12
CA ALA A 132 10.92 17.29 -6.14
C ALA A 132 11.49 16.56 -4.91
N MET A 133 10.91 16.85 -3.73
CA MET A 133 11.29 16.19 -2.49
C MET A 133 10.05 15.71 -1.73
N LEU A 134 10.11 14.48 -1.19
CA LEU A 134 9.10 13.94 -0.29
C LEU A 134 9.63 13.92 1.14
N VAL A 135 8.93 14.60 2.04
CA VAL A 135 9.27 14.64 3.47
C VAL A 135 8.26 13.82 4.26
N PHE A 136 8.70 12.69 4.81
CA PHE A 136 7.85 11.83 5.63
C PHE A 136 7.90 12.25 7.10
N VAL A 137 6.74 12.38 7.71
CA VAL A 137 6.56 12.68 9.13
C VAL A 137 5.63 11.67 9.79
N ARG A 138 5.66 11.61 11.12
CA ARG A 138 4.97 10.55 11.87
C ARG A 138 3.45 10.71 11.92
N THR A 139 2.93 11.94 11.93
CA THR A 139 1.51 12.22 12.15
C THR A 139 0.95 13.20 11.13
N LYS A 140 -0.36 13.13 10.86
CA LYS A 140 -1.08 14.08 10.01
C LYS A 140 -0.88 15.53 10.46
N LEU A 141 -0.91 15.80 11.76
CA LEU A 141 -0.70 17.15 12.30
C LEU A 141 0.70 17.67 11.96
N GLN A 142 1.73 16.83 12.11
CA GLN A 142 3.09 17.21 11.74
C GLN A 142 3.24 17.49 10.24
N THR A 143 2.44 16.83 9.37
CA THR A 143 2.46 17.13 7.94
C THR A 143 2.06 18.57 7.67
N LEU A 144 0.97 19.03 8.29
CA LEU A 144 0.51 20.41 8.19
C LEU A 144 1.52 21.39 8.78
N GLU A 145 1.99 21.13 10.01
CA GLU A 145 2.95 22.01 10.69
C GLU A 145 4.26 22.20 9.91
N VAL A 146 4.79 21.11 9.31
CA VAL A 146 6.02 21.17 8.53
C VAL A 146 5.79 21.92 7.23
N ALA A 147 4.68 21.67 6.52
CA ALA A 147 4.35 22.37 5.29
C ALA A 147 4.20 23.90 5.52
N GLU A 148 3.43 24.30 6.54
CA GLU A 148 3.26 25.72 6.92
C GLU A 148 4.60 26.40 7.24
N LYS A 149 5.48 25.74 8.02
CA LYS A 149 6.78 26.28 8.37
C LYS A 149 7.71 26.39 7.17
N LEU A 150 7.72 25.40 6.29
CA LEU A 150 8.51 25.46 5.06
C LEU A 150 7.99 26.58 4.13
N ALA A 151 6.68 26.71 3.99
CA ALA A 151 6.09 27.82 3.23
C ALA A 151 6.47 29.20 3.82
N ALA A 152 6.50 29.33 5.15
CA ALA A 152 6.97 30.56 5.82
C ALA A 152 8.46 30.85 5.55
N HIS A 153 9.27 29.86 5.22
CA HIS A 153 10.67 30.02 4.79
C HIS A 153 10.81 30.24 3.26
N GLY A 154 9.71 30.31 2.54
CA GLY A 154 9.71 30.59 1.09
C GLY A 154 9.77 29.34 0.20
N PHE A 155 9.67 28.14 0.76
CA PHE A 155 9.58 26.92 -0.04
C PHE A 155 8.15 26.66 -0.53
N ASN A 156 8.01 26.14 -1.74
CA ASN A 156 6.72 25.66 -2.24
C ASN A 156 6.49 24.25 -1.65
N ALA A 157 5.79 24.18 -0.52
CA ALA A 157 5.56 22.94 0.22
C ALA A 157 4.07 22.75 0.47
N GLU A 158 3.58 21.54 0.20
CA GLU A 158 2.20 21.14 0.43
C GLU A 158 2.13 19.94 1.38
N ALA A 159 1.09 19.90 2.20
CA ALA A 159 0.84 18.78 3.09
C ALA A 159 0.03 17.71 2.35
N LEU A 160 0.54 16.48 2.33
CA LEU A 160 -0.18 15.32 1.81
C LEU A 160 -0.53 14.38 2.97
N ASN A 161 -1.81 14.14 3.20
CA ASN A 161 -2.27 13.24 4.26
C ASN A 161 -3.60 12.57 3.90
N GLY A 162 -4.01 11.57 4.72
CA GLY A 162 -5.19 10.76 4.44
C GLY A 162 -6.56 11.44 4.61
N ASP A 163 -6.61 12.72 4.99
CA ASP A 163 -7.86 13.48 5.09
C ASP A 163 -8.14 14.28 3.80
N MET A 164 -7.17 14.31 2.89
CA MET A 164 -7.33 14.95 1.58
C MET A 164 -8.20 14.10 0.66
N THR A 165 -8.95 14.74 -0.20
CA THR A 165 -9.73 14.04 -1.23
C THR A 165 -8.82 13.64 -2.39
N GLN A 166 -9.21 12.62 -3.17
CA GLN A 166 -8.41 12.13 -4.30
C GLN A 166 -8.28 13.17 -5.44
N SER A 167 -9.04 14.25 -5.39
CA SER A 167 -9.02 15.35 -6.37
C SER A 167 -8.13 16.54 -5.95
N GLU A 168 -7.64 16.54 -4.74
CA GLU A 168 -6.63 17.44 -4.22
C GLU A 168 -5.24 16.85 -4.43
#